data_c066d5ef6448cd90bded74fbbf9bc68f
#
_entry.id   c066d5ef6448cd90bded74fbbf9bc68f
#
_cell.length_a   1.000
_cell.length_b   1.000
_cell.length_c   1.000
_cell.angle_alpha   90.00
_cell.angle_beta   90.00
_cell.angle_gamma   90.00
#
_symmetry.space_group_name_H-M   'P 1'
#
loop_
_entity.id
_entity.type
_entity.pdbx_description
1 polymer ?
#
loop_
_entity_poly.entity_id
_entity_poly.type
_entity_poly.pdbx_seq_one_letter_code
_entity_poly.pdbx_strand_id
1 'polypeptide(L)'
;AHLVEHMAFNGTVHYKKQELVDYFESIGVAFGPDLNAYTSFDETVYMIEVPTDDKDIIQQAIQILEDWAHGILLEDEDIDGERPVVGEEWRLGQGASQRMFNKIFPVIFHNSQYGKRLPIGKKAVIDTAYYSTIRSFYTDWYRPDLMSVVAVGDFDKSEMEKLIHTHFNRLAMPENPRERTRY
;
A
#
# COMPACT_ATOMS: atom_id res chain seq x y z
N ALA A 1 1.84 -0.12 8.47
CA ALA A 1 1.01 -0.12 7.25
C ALA A 1 1.33 1.12 6.40
N HIS A 2 1.00 2.33 6.87
CA HIS A 2 1.11 3.57 6.10
C HIS A 2 2.52 3.79 5.48
N LEU A 3 3.60 3.63 6.26
CA LEU A 3 4.95 3.69 5.71
C LEU A 3 5.20 2.62 4.62
N VAL A 4 4.62 1.42 4.74
CA VAL A 4 4.74 0.38 3.70
C VAL A 4 3.95 0.76 2.44
N GLU A 5 2.82 1.45 2.59
CA GLU A 5 2.10 2.03 1.46
C GLU A 5 2.99 2.99 0.67
N HIS A 6 3.66 3.94 1.34
CA HIS A 6 4.62 4.85 0.70
C HIS A 6 5.76 4.09 -0.01
N MET A 7 6.27 3.03 0.62
CA MET A 7 7.35 2.23 0.04
C MET A 7 6.97 1.52 -1.27
N ALA A 8 5.68 1.30 -1.54
CA ALA A 8 5.22 0.74 -2.82
C ALA A 8 5.63 1.60 -4.03
N PHE A 9 5.82 2.90 -3.82
CA PHE A 9 6.25 3.86 -4.85
C PHE A 9 7.77 4.11 -4.87
N ASN A 10 8.51 3.48 -3.95
CA ASN A 10 9.95 3.63 -3.82
C ASN A 10 10.76 2.54 -4.52
N GLY A 11 10.11 1.56 -5.13
CA GLY A 11 10.74 0.51 -5.92
C GLY A 11 10.17 -0.88 -5.65
N THR A 12 10.10 -1.64 -6.71
CA THR A 12 9.63 -3.02 -6.74
C THR A 12 10.62 -3.91 -7.46
N VAL A 13 10.36 -5.21 -7.49
CA VAL A 13 11.23 -6.19 -8.17
C VAL A 13 11.34 -5.96 -9.68
N HIS A 14 10.34 -5.35 -10.33
CA HIS A 14 10.36 -5.09 -11.77
C HIS A 14 10.60 -3.61 -12.11
N TYR A 15 10.34 -2.68 -11.18
CA TYR A 15 10.47 -1.25 -11.41
C TYR A 15 11.25 -0.58 -10.29
N LYS A 16 12.35 0.08 -10.62
CA LYS A 16 12.99 1.00 -9.68
C LYS A 16 12.10 2.23 -9.46
N LYS A 17 12.36 2.94 -8.36
CA LYS A 17 11.59 4.13 -7.97
C LYS A 17 11.28 5.08 -9.13
N GLN A 18 12.30 5.52 -9.85
CA GLN A 18 12.11 6.48 -10.96
C GLN A 18 11.43 5.84 -12.17
N GLU A 19 11.76 4.58 -12.47
CA GLU A 19 11.20 3.85 -13.61
C GLU A 19 9.69 3.67 -13.50
N LEU A 20 9.16 3.45 -12.29
CA LEU A 20 7.73 3.33 -12.04
C LEU A 20 7.01 4.67 -12.32
N VAL A 21 7.55 5.77 -11.83
CA VAL A 21 7.00 7.11 -12.06
C VAL A 21 7.06 7.47 -13.54
N ASP A 22 8.23 7.31 -14.17
CA ASP A 22 8.44 7.61 -15.60
C ASP A 22 7.50 6.78 -16.49
N TYR A 23 7.26 5.52 -16.12
CA TYR A 23 6.33 4.67 -16.86
C TYR A 23 4.91 5.24 -16.80
N PHE A 24 4.40 5.56 -15.63
CA PHE A 24 3.05 6.12 -15.49
C PHE A 24 2.90 7.46 -16.22
N GLU A 25 3.89 8.36 -16.09
CA GLU A 25 3.88 9.62 -16.81
C GLU A 25 3.89 9.41 -18.35
N SER A 26 4.62 8.40 -18.84
CA SER A 26 4.71 8.10 -20.28
C SER A 26 3.39 7.66 -20.90
N ILE A 27 2.49 7.06 -20.12
CA ILE A 27 1.15 6.64 -20.55
C ILE A 27 0.05 7.65 -20.17
N GLY A 28 0.44 8.83 -19.66
CA GLY A 28 -0.49 9.90 -19.31
C GLY A 28 -1.21 9.73 -17.97
N VAL A 29 -0.77 8.80 -17.13
CA VAL A 29 -1.31 8.56 -15.78
C VAL A 29 -0.66 9.53 -14.81
N ALA A 30 -1.47 10.34 -14.15
CA ALA A 30 -1.02 11.36 -13.20
C ALA A 30 -1.06 10.83 -11.76
N PHE A 31 0.00 11.13 -11.00
CA PHE A 31 0.03 10.82 -9.56
C PHE A 31 -1.03 11.65 -8.81
N GLY A 32 -1.83 11.00 -8.00
CA GLY A 32 -2.95 11.57 -7.25
C GLY A 32 -4.31 11.31 -7.91
N PRO A 33 -4.62 11.86 -9.11
CA PRO A 33 -5.90 11.57 -9.76
C PRO A 33 -6.06 10.11 -10.20
N ASP A 34 -5.05 9.56 -10.89
CA ASP A 34 -5.16 8.27 -11.59
C ASP A 34 -4.37 7.15 -10.90
N LEU A 35 -3.32 7.52 -10.17
CA LEU A 35 -2.46 6.65 -9.39
C LEU A 35 -2.48 7.09 -7.94
N ASN A 36 -3.04 6.28 -7.06
CA ASN A 36 -3.20 6.63 -5.66
C ASN A 36 -3.17 5.40 -4.75
N ALA A 37 -2.98 5.64 -3.46
CA ALA A 37 -3.16 4.64 -2.42
C ALA A 37 -3.69 5.31 -1.14
N TYR A 38 -4.23 4.51 -0.24
CA TYR A 38 -4.55 4.96 1.11
C TYR A 38 -4.44 3.82 2.12
N THR A 39 -4.09 4.16 3.34
CA THR A 39 -4.13 3.27 4.49
C THR A 39 -5.26 3.68 5.44
N SER A 40 -6.10 2.72 5.79
CA SER A 40 -7.13 2.85 6.83
C SER A 40 -6.80 1.95 8.03
N PHE A 41 -7.77 1.75 8.93
CA PHE A 41 -7.60 0.94 10.14
C PHE A 41 -7.39 -0.55 9.84
N ASP A 42 -8.07 -1.07 8.81
CA ASP A 42 -8.14 -2.50 8.50
C ASP A 42 -7.64 -2.84 7.10
N GLU A 43 -7.32 -1.85 6.30
CA GLU A 43 -6.95 -2.03 4.89
C GLU A 43 -5.91 -1.02 4.43
N THR A 44 -5.13 -1.41 3.43
CA THR A 44 -4.39 -0.53 2.53
C THR A 44 -4.88 -0.82 1.13
N VAL A 45 -5.26 0.20 0.40
CA VAL A 45 -5.79 0.09 -0.96
C VAL A 45 -4.85 0.81 -1.92
N TYR A 46 -4.48 0.13 -2.99
CA TYR A 46 -3.72 0.68 -4.12
C TYR A 46 -4.64 0.78 -5.32
N MET A 47 -4.60 1.88 -6.01
CA MET A 47 -5.50 2.18 -7.13
C MET A 47 -4.69 2.67 -8.33
N ILE A 48 -4.96 2.07 -9.49
CA ILE A 48 -4.38 2.50 -10.76
C ILE A 48 -5.53 2.65 -11.75
N GLU A 49 -5.63 3.80 -12.39
CA GLU A 49 -6.50 4.04 -13.52
C GLU A 49 -5.64 4.19 -14.77
N VAL A 50 -5.90 3.34 -15.78
CA VAL A 50 -5.09 3.31 -17.02
C VAL A 50 -5.99 3.26 -18.26
N PRO A 51 -5.52 3.76 -19.41
CA PRO A 51 -6.19 3.55 -20.69
C PRO A 51 -6.38 2.06 -21.01
N THR A 52 -7.50 1.71 -21.64
CA THR A 52 -7.84 0.32 -21.98
C THR A 52 -7.73 0.00 -23.47
N ASP A 53 -7.33 0.95 -24.28
CA ASP A 53 -7.13 0.82 -25.72
C ASP A 53 -5.83 0.08 -26.10
N ASP A 54 -4.90 -0.05 -25.15
CA ASP A 54 -3.66 -0.81 -25.29
C ASP A 54 -3.60 -1.95 -24.23
N LYS A 55 -3.54 -3.19 -24.73
CA LYS A 55 -3.46 -4.37 -23.86
C LYS A 55 -2.14 -4.48 -23.07
N ASP A 56 -1.05 -3.92 -23.59
CA ASP A 56 0.24 -3.95 -22.91
C ASP A 56 0.20 -3.04 -21.66
N ILE A 57 -0.49 -1.92 -21.73
CA ILE A 57 -0.72 -1.04 -20.58
C ILE A 57 -1.49 -1.77 -19.48
N ILE A 58 -2.55 -2.49 -19.84
CA ILE A 58 -3.35 -3.29 -18.89
C ILE A 58 -2.48 -4.37 -18.24
N GLN A 59 -1.66 -5.09 -19.01
CA GLN A 59 -0.76 -6.13 -18.48
C GLN A 59 0.24 -5.55 -17.50
N GLN A 60 0.84 -4.41 -17.82
CA GLN A 60 1.79 -3.75 -16.94
C GLN A 60 1.14 -3.20 -15.67
N ALA A 61 -0.09 -2.67 -15.76
CA ALA A 61 -0.84 -2.25 -14.58
C ALA A 61 -1.09 -3.42 -13.61
N ILE A 62 -1.47 -4.60 -14.13
CA ILE A 62 -1.64 -5.80 -13.31
C ILE A 62 -0.30 -6.30 -12.75
N GLN A 63 0.81 -6.22 -13.52
CA GLN A 63 2.15 -6.52 -13.00
C GLN A 63 2.55 -5.60 -11.85
N ILE A 64 2.26 -4.31 -11.95
CA ILE A 64 2.56 -3.35 -10.88
C ILE A 64 1.73 -3.65 -9.63
N LEU A 65 0.44 -4.00 -9.78
CA LEU A 65 -0.39 -4.43 -8.66
C LEU A 65 0.14 -5.73 -8.01
N GLU A 66 0.64 -6.69 -8.80
CA GLU A 66 1.31 -7.88 -8.29
C GLU A 66 2.58 -7.51 -7.51
N ASP A 67 3.38 -6.59 -8.04
CA ASP A 67 4.60 -6.11 -7.38
C ASP A 67 4.28 -5.46 -6.03
N TRP A 68 3.24 -4.65 -5.95
CA TRP A 68 2.81 -4.07 -4.67
C TRP A 68 2.30 -5.13 -3.70
N ALA A 69 1.72 -6.21 -4.20
CA ALA A 69 1.25 -7.30 -3.38
C ALA A 69 2.39 -8.10 -2.71
N HIS A 70 3.54 -8.28 -3.39
CA HIS A 70 4.60 -9.14 -2.83
C HIS A 70 6.04 -8.79 -3.28
N GLY A 71 6.22 -7.74 -4.05
CA GLY A 71 7.50 -7.37 -4.66
C GLY A 71 8.05 -6.00 -4.25
N ILE A 72 7.54 -5.36 -3.20
CA ILE A 72 8.11 -4.10 -2.68
C ILE A 72 9.50 -4.39 -2.10
N LEU A 73 10.52 -3.64 -2.52
CA LEU A 73 11.92 -3.91 -2.15
C LEU A 73 12.23 -3.58 -0.69
N LEU A 74 11.68 -2.52 -0.15
CA LEU A 74 11.91 -2.07 1.23
C LEU A 74 13.40 -1.92 1.57
N GLU A 75 14.17 -1.29 0.69
CA GLU A 75 15.60 -1.02 0.92
C GLU A 75 15.79 -0.05 2.09
N ASP A 76 16.87 -0.22 2.86
CA ASP A 76 17.13 0.58 4.07
C ASP A 76 17.22 2.07 3.75
N GLU A 77 17.89 2.43 2.66
CA GLU A 77 18.08 3.82 2.23
C GLU A 77 16.74 4.47 1.81
N ASP A 78 15.87 3.73 1.13
CA ASP A 78 14.56 4.21 0.72
C ASP A 78 13.63 4.37 1.92
N ILE A 79 13.67 3.43 2.89
CA ILE A 79 12.93 3.56 4.14
C ILE A 79 13.37 4.81 4.90
N ASP A 80 14.67 5.06 5.00
CA ASP A 80 15.18 6.25 5.69
C ASP A 80 14.85 7.54 4.95
N GLY A 81 14.83 7.50 3.62
CA GLY A 81 14.37 8.61 2.79
C GLY A 81 12.87 8.93 2.96
N GLU A 82 12.05 7.90 3.21
CA GLU A 82 10.59 8.05 3.32
C GLU A 82 10.11 8.43 4.74
N ARG A 83 10.88 8.10 5.80
CA ARG A 83 10.53 8.49 7.18
C ARG A 83 10.25 9.99 7.35
N PRO A 84 11.11 10.91 6.86
CA PRO A 84 10.82 12.35 6.96
C PRO A 84 9.58 12.75 6.17
N VAL A 85 9.27 12.10 5.03
CA VAL A 85 8.07 12.38 4.23
C VAL A 85 6.81 12.05 5.04
N VAL A 86 6.71 10.84 5.56
CA VAL A 86 5.60 10.42 6.45
C VAL A 86 5.58 11.25 7.75
N GLY A 87 6.76 11.61 8.26
CA GLY A 87 6.91 12.48 9.44
C GLY A 87 6.36 13.88 9.20
N GLU A 88 6.54 14.43 8.01
CA GLU A 88 6.01 15.74 7.62
C GLU A 88 4.50 15.69 7.42
N GLU A 89 3.98 14.64 6.80
CA GLU A 89 2.53 14.41 6.69
C GLU A 89 1.89 14.32 8.08
N TRP A 90 2.50 13.56 8.99
CA TRP A 90 2.07 13.50 10.38
C TRP A 90 2.04 14.89 11.02
N ARG A 91 3.07 15.71 10.80
CA ARG A 91 3.19 17.08 11.34
C ARG A 91 2.10 17.99 10.79
N LEU A 92 1.86 17.97 9.49
CA LEU A 92 0.82 18.77 8.83
C LEU A 92 -0.57 18.40 9.30
N GLY A 93 -0.79 17.10 9.59
CA GLY A 93 -2.04 16.57 10.14
C GLY A 93 -2.38 17.07 11.54
N GLN A 94 -1.44 17.68 12.33
CA GLN A 94 -1.64 18.04 13.75
C GLN A 94 -2.49 19.31 14.00
N GLY A 95 -3.44 19.61 13.13
CA GLY A 95 -4.38 20.72 13.30
C GLY A 95 -5.37 20.54 14.47
N ALA A 96 -6.27 21.49 14.65
CA ALA A 96 -7.24 21.49 15.75
C ALA A 96 -8.13 20.24 15.75
N SER A 97 -8.60 19.82 14.58
CA SER A 97 -9.41 18.61 14.41
C SER A 97 -8.67 17.38 14.88
N GLN A 98 -7.40 17.19 14.49
CA GLN A 98 -6.61 16.04 14.90
C GLN A 98 -6.38 16.01 16.42
N ARG A 99 -6.15 17.16 17.05
CA ARG A 99 -6.03 17.22 18.52
C ARG A 99 -7.31 16.82 19.23
N MET A 100 -8.47 17.14 18.64
CA MET A 100 -9.77 16.64 19.12
C MET A 100 -9.90 15.14 18.91
N PHE A 101 -9.62 14.64 17.73
CA PHE A 101 -9.65 13.21 17.41
C PHE A 101 -8.76 12.40 18.35
N ASN A 102 -7.53 12.84 18.62
CA ASN A 102 -6.62 12.15 19.53
C ASN A 102 -7.17 11.99 20.96
N LYS A 103 -8.10 12.88 21.39
CA LYS A 103 -8.78 12.77 22.68
C LYS A 103 -10.05 11.94 22.63
N ILE A 104 -10.80 12.04 21.53
CA ILE A 104 -12.11 11.42 21.37
C ILE A 104 -11.99 9.94 20.97
N PHE A 105 -11.08 9.61 20.03
CA PHE A 105 -10.93 8.26 19.52
C PHE A 105 -10.68 7.19 20.59
N PRO A 106 -9.79 7.39 21.57
CA PRO A 106 -9.60 6.41 22.65
C PRO A 106 -10.85 6.17 23.50
N VAL A 107 -11.78 7.13 23.53
CA VAL A 107 -13.06 7.02 24.26
C VAL A 107 -14.09 6.27 23.43
N ILE A 108 -14.29 6.69 22.17
CA ILE A 108 -15.25 6.06 21.25
C ILE A 108 -14.87 4.60 20.98
N PHE A 109 -13.59 4.33 20.74
CA PHE A 109 -13.07 3.00 20.44
C PHE A 109 -12.43 2.35 21.68
N HIS A 110 -13.03 2.57 22.85
CA HIS A 110 -12.58 1.95 24.08
C HIS A 110 -12.57 0.42 23.95
N ASN A 111 -11.52 -0.21 24.49
CA ASN A 111 -11.28 -1.66 24.41
C ASN A 111 -11.01 -2.21 23.00
N SER A 112 -10.86 -1.37 21.97
CA SER A 112 -10.39 -1.78 20.65
C SER A 112 -8.98 -1.27 20.35
N GLN A 113 -8.37 -1.82 19.32
CA GLN A 113 -7.09 -1.32 18.83
C GLN A 113 -7.21 -0.01 18.04
N TYR A 114 -8.38 0.31 17.51
CA TYR A 114 -8.60 1.54 16.75
C TYR A 114 -8.27 2.80 17.57
N GLY A 115 -8.64 2.82 18.84
CA GLY A 115 -8.30 3.94 19.73
C GLY A 115 -6.80 4.15 19.98
N LYS A 116 -5.94 3.19 19.59
CA LYS A 116 -4.50 3.20 19.85
C LYS A 116 -3.63 3.20 18.58
N ARG A 117 -4.24 2.90 17.41
CA ARG A 117 -3.55 2.67 16.14
C ARG A 117 -4.16 3.50 15.03
N LEU A 118 -3.99 4.82 15.09
CA LEU A 118 -4.40 5.69 13.98
C LEU A 118 -3.59 5.33 12.72
N PRO A 119 -4.21 5.37 11.53
CA PRO A 119 -3.57 5.00 10.26
C PRO A 119 -2.25 5.72 9.99
N ILE A 120 -2.18 7.03 10.27
CA ILE A 120 -0.95 7.83 10.11
C ILE A 120 0.22 7.30 10.96
N GLY A 121 -0.05 6.52 12.00
CA GLY A 121 0.97 5.98 12.89
C GLY A 121 1.39 6.91 14.02
N LYS A 122 2.35 6.42 14.82
CA LYS A 122 2.96 7.18 15.91
C LYS A 122 4.31 7.73 15.43
N LYS A 123 4.55 9.02 15.60
CA LYS A 123 5.80 9.69 15.19
C LYS A 123 7.05 8.93 15.66
N ALA A 124 7.10 8.54 16.93
CA ALA A 124 8.22 7.78 17.45
C ALA A 124 8.45 6.44 16.73
N VAL A 125 7.38 5.75 16.30
CA VAL A 125 7.50 4.49 15.53
C VAL A 125 7.95 4.77 14.10
N ILE A 126 7.42 5.80 13.46
CA ILE A 126 7.86 6.21 12.12
C ILE A 126 9.35 6.49 12.11
N ASP A 127 9.85 7.23 13.09
CA ASP A 127 11.24 7.65 13.16
C ASP A 127 12.21 6.51 13.53
N THR A 128 11.78 5.52 14.33
CA THR A 128 12.70 4.58 14.97
C THR A 128 12.43 3.10 14.74
N ALA A 129 11.36 2.73 13.99
CA ALA A 129 11.10 1.33 13.70
C ALA A 129 12.29 0.69 12.96
N TYR A 130 12.73 -0.49 13.41
CA TYR A 130 13.77 -1.23 12.72
C TYR A 130 13.31 -1.64 11.31
N TYR A 131 14.21 -1.65 10.35
CA TYR A 131 13.94 -2.11 8.98
C TYR A 131 13.33 -3.51 8.96
N SER A 132 13.86 -4.42 9.79
CA SER A 132 13.32 -5.78 9.94
C SER A 132 11.85 -5.78 10.38
N THR A 133 11.44 -4.85 11.25
CA THR A 133 10.04 -4.73 11.67
C THR A 133 9.14 -4.28 10.54
N ILE A 134 9.61 -3.37 9.69
CA ILE A 134 8.87 -2.90 8.52
C ILE A 134 8.72 -4.03 7.50
N ARG A 135 9.82 -4.75 7.21
CA ARG A 135 9.80 -5.92 6.32
C ARG A 135 8.91 -7.05 6.86
N SER A 136 9.00 -7.34 8.15
CA SER A 136 8.12 -8.35 8.78
C SER A 136 6.65 -7.96 8.69
N PHE A 137 6.32 -6.66 8.83
CA PHE A 137 4.94 -6.20 8.63
C PHE A 137 4.46 -6.53 7.22
N TYR A 138 5.25 -6.23 6.20
CA TYR A 138 4.91 -6.54 4.82
C TYR A 138 4.73 -8.04 4.61
N THR A 139 5.67 -8.86 5.02
CA THR A 139 5.60 -10.33 4.91
C THR A 139 4.42 -10.93 5.66
N ASP A 140 4.10 -10.42 6.85
CA ASP A 140 3.02 -10.94 7.69
C ASP A 140 1.63 -10.63 7.15
N TRP A 141 1.44 -9.48 6.50
CA TRP A 141 0.11 -8.94 6.20
C TRP A 141 -0.22 -8.85 4.71
N TYR A 142 0.79 -8.76 3.83
CA TYR A 142 0.60 -8.78 2.38
C TYR A 142 0.63 -10.22 1.88
N ARG A 143 -0.48 -10.91 2.07
CA ARG A 143 -0.63 -12.35 1.74
C ARG A 143 -1.98 -12.64 1.09
N PRO A 144 -2.07 -13.68 0.22
CA PRO A 144 -3.22 -13.90 -0.66
C PRO A 144 -4.57 -14.01 0.05
N ASP A 145 -4.61 -14.62 1.25
CA ASP A 145 -5.84 -14.80 2.03
C ASP A 145 -6.40 -13.50 2.63
N LEU A 146 -5.63 -12.41 2.59
CA LEU A 146 -6.01 -11.08 3.05
C LEU A 146 -6.11 -10.06 1.91
N MET A 147 -6.03 -10.50 0.65
CA MET A 147 -6.05 -9.64 -0.52
C MET A 147 -7.33 -9.78 -1.33
N SER A 148 -7.68 -8.72 -2.04
CA SER A 148 -8.69 -8.71 -3.09
C SER A 148 -8.18 -7.87 -4.25
N VAL A 149 -8.38 -8.36 -5.47
CA VAL A 149 -8.14 -7.60 -6.70
C VAL A 149 -9.48 -7.26 -7.30
N VAL A 150 -9.69 -5.99 -7.60
CA VAL A 150 -10.92 -5.48 -8.22
C VAL A 150 -10.55 -4.74 -9.49
N ALA A 151 -11.12 -5.15 -10.60
CA ALA A 151 -10.96 -4.48 -11.90
C ALA A 151 -12.32 -3.99 -12.40
N VAL A 152 -12.39 -2.72 -12.78
CA VAL A 152 -13.59 -2.07 -13.33
C VAL A 152 -13.19 -1.25 -14.54
N GLY A 153 -13.88 -1.43 -15.66
CA GLY A 153 -13.56 -0.69 -16.88
C GLY A 153 -14.12 -1.34 -18.15
N ASP A 154 -13.68 -0.82 -19.28
CA ASP A 154 -14.05 -1.33 -20.62
C ASP A 154 -13.02 -2.38 -21.08
N PHE A 155 -13.24 -3.64 -20.72
CA PHE A 155 -12.41 -4.78 -21.09
C PHE A 155 -13.22 -6.09 -21.14
N ASP A 156 -12.71 -7.12 -21.79
CA ASP A 156 -13.30 -8.45 -21.71
C ASP A 156 -13.08 -9.06 -20.31
N LYS A 157 -14.18 -9.42 -19.66
CA LYS A 157 -14.17 -9.97 -18.30
C LYS A 157 -13.32 -11.23 -18.20
N SER A 158 -13.42 -12.13 -19.19
CA SER A 158 -12.74 -13.42 -19.13
C SER A 158 -11.23 -13.27 -19.37
N GLU A 159 -10.81 -12.32 -20.21
CA GLU A 159 -9.41 -11.98 -20.42
C GLU A 159 -8.82 -11.36 -19.13
N MET A 160 -9.52 -10.42 -18.52
CA MET A 160 -9.09 -9.78 -17.28
C MET A 160 -9.00 -10.79 -16.13
N GLU A 161 -10.00 -11.63 -15.93
CA GLU A 161 -9.98 -12.69 -14.92
C GLU A 161 -8.79 -13.63 -15.09
N LYS A 162 -8.52 -14.06 -16.33
CA LYS A 162 -7.36 -14.90 -16.66
C LYS A 162 -6.04 -14.17 -16.37
N LEU A 163 -5.95 -12.89 -16.68
CA LEU A 163 -4.75 -12.08 -16.42
C LEU A 163 -4.49 -11.98 -14.91
N ILE A 164 -5.50 -11.61 -14.12
CA ILE A 164 -5.41 -11.55 -12.66
C ILE A 164 -4.99 -12.91 -12.10
N HIS A 165 -5.61 -14.01 -12.54
CA HIS A 165 -5.22 -15.35 -12.13
C HIS A 165 -3.76 -15.68 -12.46
N THR A 166 -3.26 -15.27 -13.62
CA THR A 166 -1.89 -15.52 -14.04
C THR A 166 -0.87 -14.86 -13.09
N HIS A 167 -1.17 -13.68 -12.63
CA HIS A 167 -0.31 -12.89 -11.74
C HIS A 167 -0.46 -13.31 -10.27
N PHE A 168 -1.67 -13.38 -9.75
CA PHE A 168 -1.91 -13.51 -8.32
C PHE A 168 -1.95 -14.96 -7.80
N ASN A 169 -2.22 -15.95 -8.63
CA ASN A 169 -2.16 -17.37 -8.21
C ASN A 169 -0.75 -17.87 -7.87
N ARG A 170 0.28 -17.10 -8.22
CA ARG A 170 1.67 -17.42 -7.88
C ARG A 170 2.04 -17.02 -6.45
N LEU A 171 1.22 -16.21 -5.80
CA LEU A 171 1.48 -15.74 -4.45
C LEU A 171 1.39 -16.90 -3.46
N ALA A 172 2.49 -17.19 -2.81
CA ALA A 172 2.56 -18.28 -1.83
C ALA A 172 2.02 -17.81 -0.46
N MET A 173 1.26 -18.68 0.18
CA MET A 173 0.88 -18.50 1.58
C MET A 173 2.09 -18.77 2.47
N PRO A 174 2.33 -17.96 3.53
CA PRO A 174 3.30 -18.29 4.56
C PRO A 174 2.94 -19.61 5.24
N GLU A 175 3.95 -20.43 5.59
CA GLU A 175 3.72 -21.72 6.30
C GLU A 175 2.99 -21.52 7.64
N ASN A 176 3.31 -20.46 8.36
CA ASN A 176 2.70 -20.14 9.65
C ASN A 176 2.15 -18.71 9.60
N PRO A 177 1.00 -18.46 8.97
CA PRO A 177 0.46 -17.13 8.81
C PRO A 177 0.06 -16.54 10.16
N ARG A 178 0.46 -15.31 10.39
CA ARG A 178 0.08 -14.57 11.59
C ARG A 178 -1.43 -14.38 11.66
N GLU A 179 -2.04 -14.71 12.80
CA GLU A 179 -3.47 -14.57 12.99
C GLU A 179 -3.90 -13.10 12.98
N ARG A 180 -4.96 -12.79 12.21
CA ARG A 180 -5.60 -11.49 12.20
C ARG A 180 -6.65 -11.41 13.32
N THR A 181 -6.33 -10.66 14.37
CA THR A 181 -7.31 -10.39 15.43
C THR A 181 -8.41 -9.44 14.89
N ARG A 182 -9.66 -9.82 15.07
CA ARG A 182 -10.82 -8.96 14.80
C ARG A 182 -11.27 -8.29 16.11
N TYR A 183 -11.69 -7.01 16.01
CA TYR A 183 -12.13 -6.18 17.16
C TYR A 183 -13.56 -5.73 16.96
#